data_33b1ecf5c1d9bf43ac4259f1838fb52d
#
_entry.id   33b1ecf5c1d9bf43ac4259f1838fb52d
#
_cell.length_a   1.000
_cell.length_b   1.000
_cell.length_c   1.000
_cell.angle_alpha   90.00
_cell.angle_beta   90.00
_cell.angle_gamma   90.00
#
_symmetry.space_group_name_H-M   'P 1'
#
loop_
_entity.id
_entity.type
_entity.pdbx_description
1 polymer ?
#
loop_
_entity_poly.entity_id
_entity_poly.type
_entity_poly.pdbx_seq_one_letter_code
_entity_poly.pdbx_strand_id
1 'polypeptide(L)'
;VTAVVVGGGLAGLVAGYRLAQAGRRVTVLEASTRLGGLIAPIEIGGVAVDAGAEAYAVRGGVVRELCEELGLPVAAPLGCPHIWRPDGVWPMAEGVLGIPASLEDPALDALDPQDRARVARDLDLPAEVGAEATTLGDLVLARMGEGALRTLVTPVARGVYSLEPGRMPLASFAPGLREALAREGSLLRAVAAVRRPGAAAVEQPVGGMFRLIDALAARITGLGGEIRCTSPAVDVHRAGTGFAVSLQDGGSVRGERLVLAGPSASACGLLAKLGVDLAPTPTQPAHLAVLGLNHPGLAAEPVGSGLLVGERDDSVHAKALTHYSVKWPWSRRPGQEIVRLSYPETYIPSRADALADAARFLRLPLTDGDVTGFAAVSWEEMPTRMEHATRDFYLEAAAGVGVDVVGAWIDGNGIASVVAGSRRVLK
;
A
#
# COMPACT_ATOMS: atom_id res chain seq x y z
N VAL A 1 -4.01 -6.93 -34.18
CA VAL A 1 -4.91 -6.10 -33.34
C VAL A 1 -4.05 -5.11 -32.58
N THR A 2 -4.43 -3.82 -32.68
CA THR A 2 -3.77 -2.71 -31.98
C THR A 2 -4.55 -2.37 -30.71
N ALA A 3 -3.83 -2.05 -29.64
CA ALA A 3 -4.44 -1.64 -28.37
C ALA A 3 -3.88 -0.28 -27.92
N VAL A 4 -4.76 0.59 -27.44
CA VAL A 4 -4.39 1.86 -26.82
C VAL A 4 -4.69 1.75 -25.33
N VAL A 5 -3.69 2.05 -24.50
CA VAL A 5 -3.79 2.10 -23.05
C VAL A 5 -3.63 3.56 -22.61
N VAL A 6 -4.63 4.13 -21.98
CA VAL A 6 -4.62 5.50 -21.47
C VAL A 6 -4.31 5.49 -19.97
N GLY A 7 -3.11 5.94 -19.62
CA GLY A 7 -2.54 5.97 -18.28
C GLY A 7 -1.31 5.03 -18.17
N GLY A 8 -0.14 5.61 -17.86
CA GLY A 8 1.14 4.92 -17.68
C GLY A 8 1.47 4.60 -16.23
N GLY A 9 0.47 4.51 -15.35
CA GLY A 9 0.61 3.99 -14.00
C GLY A 9 0.80 2.46 -13.99
N LEU A 10 0.95 1.86 -12.79
CA LEU A 10 1.12 0.42 -12.64
C LEU A 10 0.05 -0.38 -13.39
N ALA A 11 -1.23 -0.01 -13.27
CA ALA A 11 -2.33 -0.71 -13.93
C ALA A 11 -2.19 -0.74 -15.45
N GLY A 12 -1.93 0.43 -16.05
CA GLY A 12 -1.78 0.54 -17.49
C GLY A 12 -0.54 -0.16 -18.02
N LEU A 13 0.57 -0.11 -17.29
CA LEU A 13 1.79 -0.82 -17.67
C LEU A 13 1.61 -2.34 -17.57
N VAL A 14 0.94 -2.85 -16.53
CA VAL A 14 0.62 -4.29 -16.46
C VAL A 14 -0.33 -4.70 -17.57
N ALA A 15 -1.39 -3.93 -17.83
CA ALA A 15 -2.33 -4.19 -18.94
C ALA A 15 -1.61 -4.16 -20.30
N GLY A 16 -0.79 -3.13 -20.55
CA GLY A 16 0.01 -3.00 -21.77
C GLY A 16 1.00 -4.15 -21.95
N TYR A 17 1.69 -4.55 -20.89
CA TYR A 17 2.60 -5.69 -20.92
C TYR A 17 1.87 -6.99 -21.27
N ARG A 18 0.74 -7.27 -20.64
CA ARG A 18 -0.07 -8.48 -20.91
C ARG A 18 -0.59 -8.50 -22.36
N LEU A 19 -1.06 -7.37 -22.88
CA LEU A 19 -1.48 -7.25 -24.28
C LEU A 19 -0.30 -7.43 -25.25
N ALA A 20 0.87 -6.87 -24.96
CA ALA A 20 2.07 -7.04 -25.77
C ALA A 20 2.56 -8.51 -25.78
N GLN A 21 2.53 -9.18 -24.61
CA GLN A 21 2.82 -10.63 -24.52
C GLN A 21 1.85 -11.47 -25.36
N ALA A 22 0.58 -11.06 -25.47
CA ALA A 22 -0.42 -11.71 -26.32
C ALA A 22 -0.28 -11.35 -27.81
N GLY A 23 0.84 -10.74 -28.22
CA GLY A 23 1.14 -10.40 -29.61
C GLY A 23 0.36 -9.19 -30.14
N ARG A 24 -0.19 -8.34 -29.26
CA ARG A 24 -0.87 -7.11 -29.66
C ARG A 24 0.15 -5.97 -29.84
N ARG A 25 -0.06 -5.12 -30.83
CA ARG A 25 0.67 -3.85 -30.92
C ARG A 25 0.06 -2.87 -29.91
N VAL A 26 0.84 -2.46 -28.92
CA VAL A 26 0.37 -1.62 -27.81
C VAL A 26 0.95 -0.22 -27.90
N THR A 27 0.13 0.80 -27.69
CA THR A 27 0.56 2.17 -27.41
C THR A 27 0.02 2.57 -26.04
N VAL A 28 0.94 2.88 -25.11
CA VAL A 28 0.61 3.43 -23.78
C VAL A 28 0.76 4.94 -23.83
N LEU A 29 -0.29 5.65 -23.42
CA LEU A 29 -0.36 7.12 -23.37
C LEU A 29 -0.32 7.56 -21.90
N GLU A 30 0.68 8.35 -21.53
CA GLU A 30 0.82 8.93 -20.18
C GLU A 30 0.77 10.45 -20.26
N ALA A 31 -0.06 11.05 -19.43
CA ALA A 31 -0.24 12.51 -19.42
C ALA A 31 0.95 13.26 -18.83
N SER A 32 1.62 12.68 -17.84
CA SER A 32 2.78 13.27 -17.16
C SER A 32 4.10 13.01 -17.91
N THR A 33 5.17 13.61 -17.41
CA THR A 33 6.52 13.42 -17.94
C THR A 33 7.15 12.09 -17.53
N ARG A 34 6.54 11.35 -16.58
CA ARG A 34 7.05 10.09 -16.03
C ARG A 34 6.00 9.00 -15.98
N LEU A 35 6.43 7.76 -16.00
CA LEU A 35 5.61 6.59 -15.75
C LEU A 35 5.46 6.30 -14.26
N GLY A 36 4.55 5.38 -13.92
CA GLY A 36 4.39 4.78 -12.61
C GLY A 36 3.21 5.30 -11.78
N GLY A 37 2.66 6.48 -12.12
CA GLY A 37 1.55 7.07 -11.36
C GLY A 37 1.93 7.27 -9.89
N LEU A 38 1.27 6.55 -8.97
CA LEU A 38 1.52 6.59 -7.52
C LEU A 38 2.79 5.81 -7.08
N ILE A 39 3.49 5.16 -7.99
CA ILE A 39 4.80 4.56 -7.76
C ILE A 39 5.84 5.45 -8.42
N ALA A 40 6.69 6.08 -7.62
CA ALA A 40 7.71 7.00 -8.11
C ALA A 40 8.96 6.94 -7.24
N PRO A 41 10.16 7.09 -7.82
CA PRO A 41 11.36 7.33 -7.04
C PRO A 41 11.42 8.77 -6.56
N ILE A 42 12.11 8.96 -5.42
CA ILE A 42 12.59 10.25 -4.96
C ILE A 42 14.04 10.08 -4.52
N GLU A 43 14.88 11.06 -4.79
CA GLU A 43 16.30 11.02 -4.42
C GLU A 43 16.53 11.73 -3.08
N ILE A 44 17.12 11.00 -2.13
CA ILE A 44 17.46 11.50 -0.80
C ILE A 44 18.95 11.20 -0.55
N GLY A 45 19.75 12.26 -0.50
CA GLY A 45 21.19 12.13 -0.25
C GLY A 45 21.90 11.18 -1.23
N GLY A 46 21.53 11.19 -2.52
CA GLY A 46 22.11 10.34 -3.54
C GLY A 46 21.58 8.89 -3.58
N VAL A 47 20.47 8.60 -2.86
CA VAL A 47 19.79 7.31 -2.90
C VAL A 47 18.37 7.48 -3.40
N ALA A 48 18.02 6.77 -4.48
CA ALA A 48 16.64 6.72 -4.93
C ALA A 48 15.82 5.77 -4.03
N VAL A 49 14.72 6.28 -3.48
CA VAL A 49 13.78 5.53 -2.62
C VAL A 49 12.34 5.76 -3.08
N ASP A 50 11.40 4.98 -2.56
CA ASP A 50 10.00 5.10 -2.95
C ASP A 50 9.33 6.34 -2.34
N ALA A 51 8.82 7.21 -3.19
CA ALA A 51 8.04 8.40 -2.82
C ALA A 51 6.57 8.08 -2.55
N GLY A 52 6.09 6.91 -2.97
CA GLY A 52 4.70 6.46 -2.84
C GLY A 52 4.59 5.12 -2.13
N ALA A 53 3.99 4.13 -2.80
CA ALA A 53 3.93 2.77 -2.29
C ALA A 53 5.33 2.16 -2.20
N GLU A 54 5.69 1.64 -1.03
CA GLU A 54 7.03 1.11 -0.78
C GLU A 54 7.10 -0.42 -0.80
N ALA A 55 5.96 -1.11 -0.79
CA ALA A 55 5.91 -2.57 -0.74
C ALA A 55 4.56 -3.08 -1.25
N TYR A 56 4.51 -4.33 -1.62
CA TYR A 56 3.28 -5.03 -1.98
C TYR A 56 2.96 -6.17 -1.02
N ALA A 57 1.66 -6.46 -0.84
CA ALA A 57 1.22 -7.61 -0.05
C ALA A 57 1.53 -8.91 -0.80
N VAL A 58 2.14 -9.89 -0.12
CA VAL A 58 2.51 -11.20 -0.72
C VAL A 58 1.30 -12.11 -0.94
N ARG A 59 0.17 -11.79 -0.31
CA ARG A 59 -1.06 -12.59 -0.41
C ARG A 59 -1.50 -12.73 -1.86
N GLY A 60 -1.80 -13.97 -2.27
CA GLY A 60 -2.22 -14.30 -3.63
C GLY A 60 -1.10 -14.42 -4.66
N GLY A 61 0.17 -14.09 -4.31
CA GLY A 61 1.36 -14.36 -5.13
C GLY A 61 1.52 -13.52 -6.40
N VAL A 62 0.48 -12.82 -6.85
CA VAL A 62 0.39 -12.22 -8.19
C VAL A 62 1.48 -11.19 -8.52
N VAL A 63 1.99 -10.46 -7.52
CA VAL A 63 3.06 -9.47 -7.74
C VAL A 63 4.42 -10.14 -7.72
N ARG A 64 4.62 -11.14 -6.87
CA ARG A 64 5.84 -11.96 -6.87
C ARG A 64 6.00 -12.66 -8.22
N GLU A 65 4.95 -13.34 -8.72
CA GLU A 65 4.93 -13.94 -10.06
C GLU A 65 5.31 -12.92 -11.14
N LEU A 66 4.75 -11.70 -11.07
CA LEU A 66 5.09 -10.65 -12.03
C LEU A 66 6.57 -10.23 -11.92
N CYS A 67 7.11 -10.10 -10.71
CA CYS A 67 8.53 -9.79 -10.50
C CYS A 67 9.43 -10.91 -11.06
N GLU A 68 9.08 -12.17 -10.84
CA GLU A 68 9.80 -13.33 -11.40
C GLU A 68 9.78 -13.32 -12.93
N GLU A 69 8.63 -13.09 -13.57
CA GLU A 69 8.50 -12.96 -15.03
C GLU A 69 9.37 -11.81 -15.59
N LEU A 70 9.50 -10.73 -14.83
CA LEU A 70 10.30 -9.58 -15.22
C LEU A 70 11.79 -9.72 -14.88
N GLY A 71 12.17 -10.78 -14.15
CA GLY A 71 13.55 -11.00 -13.69
C GLY A 71 13.97 -10.07 -12.54
N LEU A 72 13.02 -9.57 -11.76
CA LEU A 72 13.27 -8.69 -10.63
C LEU A 72 13.46 -9.50 -9.34
N PRO A 73 14.62 -9.43 -8.68
CA PRO A 73 14.78 -9.99 -7.34
C PRO A 73 13.91 -9.22 -6.35
N VAL A 74 13.34 -9.93 -5.38
CA VAL A 74 12.50 -9.36 -4.34
C VAL A 74 13.13 -9.56 -2.96
N ALA A 75 12.83 -8.67 -2.03
CA ALA A 75 13.28 -8.72 -0.65
C ALA A 75 12.09 -8.66 0.31
N ALA A 76 12.18 -9.42 1.39
CA ALA A 76 11.34 -9.27 2.56
C ALA A 76 11.88 -8.12 3.44
N PRO A 77 11.01 -7.43 4.20
CA PRO A 77 11.46 -6.41 5.14
C PRO A 77 12.27 -7.02 6.27
N LEU A 78 13.28 -6.30 6.74
CA LEU A 78 14.02 -6.63 7.95
C LEU A 78 13.58 -5.73 9.12
N GLY A 79 14.01 -6.11 10.34
CA GLY A 79 13.70 -5.40 11.57
C GLY A 79 12.27 -5.66 12.08
N CYS A 80 12.08 -5.42 13.38
CA CYS A 80 10.79 -5.55 14.04
C CYS A 80 10.06 -4.21 14.02
N PRO A 81 8.79 -4.13 13.61
CA PRO A 81 8.01 -2.91 13.74
C PRO A 81 7.60 -2.66 15.19
N HIS A 82 7.34 -1.38 15.54
CA HIS A 82 7.00 -0.93 16.88
C HIS A 82 5.66 -0.17 16.90
N ILE A 83 5.16 0.06 18.11
CA ILE A 83 4.06 0.98 18.40
C ILE A 83 4.63 2.10 19.28
N TRP A 84 4.41 3.34 18.88
CA TRP A 84 4.77 4.52 19.64
C TRP A 84 3.55 5.09 20.36
N ARG A 85 3.76 5.51 21.61
CA ARG A 85 2.84 6.33 22.40
C ARG A 85 3.67 7.39 23.15
N PRO A 86 3.04 8.43 23.73
CA PRO A 86 3.77 9.48 24.47
C PRO A 86 4.64 8.93 25.62
N ASP A 87 4.21 7.82 26.23
CA ASP A 87 4.91 7.17 27.36
C ASP A 87 5.99 6.19 26.93
N GLY A 88 6.06 5.75 25.66
CA GLY A 88 7.11 4.83 25.24
C GLY A 88 6.98 4.29 23.82
N VAL A 89 7.88 3.35 23.52
CA VAL A 89 7.92 2.60 22.26
C VAL A 89 8.05 1.11 22.59
N TRP A 90 7.18 0.29 22.03
CA TRP A 90 7.12 -1.15 22.27
C TRP A 90 7.12 -1.92 20.96
N PRO A 91 7.71 -3.12 20.90
CA PRO A 91 7.58 -3.98 19.74
C PRO A 91 6.11 -4.24 19.39
N MET A 92 5.80 -4.36 18.12
CA MET A 92 4.49 -4.80 17.68
C MET A 92 4.36 -6.31 17.91
N ALA A 93 3.16 -6.78 18.31
CA ALA A 93 2.95 -8.19 18.58
C ALA A 93 3.33 -9.09 17.40
N GLU A 94 4.01 -10.20 17.69
CA GLU A 94 4.49 -11.16 16.69
C GLU A 94 3.41 -12.07 16.10
N GLY A 95 2.16 -11.90 16.51
CA GLY A 95 1.04 -12.74 16.08
C GLY A 95 0.39 -12.25 14.79
N VAL A 96 -0.92 -12.05 14.81
CA VAL A 96 -1.73 -11.65 13.64
C VAL A 96 -2.48 -10.35 13.94
N LEU A 97 -2.32 -9.34 13.09
CA LEU A 97 -3.03 -8.06 13.19
C LEU A 97 -2.87 -7.34 14.56
N GLY A 98 -1.70 -7.47 15.18
CA GLY A 98 -1.44 -6.90 16.51
C GLY A 98 -1.92 -7.78 17.68
N ILE A 99 -2.53 -8.93 17.43
CA ILE A 99 -2.91 -9.89 18.47
C ILE A 99 -1.67 -10.74 18.81
N PRO A 100 -1.25 -10.82 20.09
CA PRO A 100 -0.12 -11.65 20.48
C PRO A 100 -0.41 -13.15 20.30
N ALA A 101 0.64 -13.94 20.11
CA ALA A 101 0.54 -15.39 19.95
C ALA A 101 0.87 -16.17 21.24
N SER A 102 1.38 -15.50 22.26
CA SER A 102 1.71 -16.08 23.56
C SER A 102 1.72 -15.00 24.66
N LEU A 103 1.84 -15.41 25.93
CA LEU A 103 1.98 -14.50 27.07
C LEU A 103 3.42 -13.97 27.24
N GLU A 104 4.37 -14.53 26.53
CA GLU A 104 5.76 -14.09 26.46
C GLU A 104 6.02 -13.04 25.38
N ASP A 105 5.00 -12.70 24.58
CA ASP A 105 5.13 -11.69 23.52
C ASP A 105 5.51 -10.33 24.14
N PRO A 106 6.65 -9.72 23.73
CA PRO A 106 7.13 -8.48 24.34
C PRO A 106 6.20 -7.29 24.11
N ALA A 107 5.29 -7.36 23.15
CA ALA A 107 4.26 -6.33 22.97
C ALA A 107 3.34 -6.17 24.19
N LEU A 108 3.20 -7.21 25.02
CA LEU A 108 2.40 -7.17 26.23
C LEU A 108 2.96 -6.23 27.32
N ASP A 109 4.23 -5.82 27.22
CA ASP A 109 4.83 -4.85 28.12
C ASP A 109 4.27 -3.41 27.88
N ALA A 110 3.58 -3.20 26.78
CA ALA A 110 2.82 -1.97 26.50
C ALA A 110 1.52 -1.85 27.31
N LEU A 111 1.05 -2.95 27.91
CA LEU A 111 -0.20 -3.01 28.67
C LEU A 111 0.07 -2.71 30.16
N ASP A 112 -0.90 -2.07 30.80
CA ASP A 112 -0.87 -2.01 32.25
C ASP A 112 -1.10 -3.41 32.87
N PRO A 113 -0.78 -3.61 34.18
CA PRO A 113 -0.90 -4.91 34.83
C PRO A 113 -2.33 -5.50 34.78
N GLN A 114 -3.36 -4.67 34.81
CA GLN A 114 -4.76 -5.11 34.78
C GLN A 114 -5.13 -5.62 33.39
N ASP A 115 -4.77 -4.88 32.34
CA ASP A 115 -5.01 -5.25 30.96
C ASP A 115 -4.18 -6.50 30.56
N ARG A 116 -2.94 -6.59 31.04
CA ARG A 116 -2.11 -7.80 30.85
C ARG A 116 -2.73 -9.03 31.50
N ALA A 117 -3.25 -8.88 32.74
CA ALA A 117 -3.96 -9.95 33.42
C ALA A 117 -5.26 -10.33 32.68
N ARG A 118 -5.94 -9.35 32.06
CA ARG A 118 -7.15 -9.61 31.24
C ARG A 118 -6.80 -10.43 29.99
N VAL A 119 -5.68 -10.15 29.31
CA VAL A 119 -5.18 -10.97 28.20
C VAL A 119 -4.87 -12.39 28.66
N ALA A 120 -4.23 -12.57 29.81
CA ALA A 120 -3.88 -13.89 30.32
C ALA A 120 -5.12 -14.77 30.55
N ARG A 121 -6.25 -14.21 30.94
CA ARG A 121 -7.51 -14.95 31.11
C ARG A 121 -8.02 -15.62 29.83
N ASP A 122 -7.57 -15.18 28.65
CA ASP A 122 -7.96 -15.82 27.39
C ASP A 122 -7.67 -17.34 27.37
N LEU A 123 -6.66 -17.78 28.08
CA LEU A 123 -6.31 -19.21 28.17
C LEU A 123 -7.35 -20.05 28.92
N ASP A 124 -8.11 -19.42 29.82
CA ASP A 124 -9.08 -20.08 30.71
C ASP A 124 -10.55 -19.80 30.29
N LEU A 125 -10.77 -18.89 29.33
CA LEU A 125 -12.11 -18.58 28.85
C LEU A 125 -12.69 -19.75 28.03
N PRO A 126 -14.01 -20.03 28.14
CA PRO A 126 -14.68 -20.96 27.24
C PRO A 126 -14.51 -20.59 25.77
N ALA A 127 -14.44 -21.60 24.89
CA ALA A 127 -14.26 -21.41 23.44
C ALA A 127 -15.40 -20.59 22.80
N GLU A 128 -16.59 -20.64 23.40
CA GLU A 128 -17.80 -19.94 22.95
C GLU A 128 -17.68 -18.41 23.11
N VAL A 129 -16.81 -17.93 24.01
CA VAL A 129 -16.58 -16.49 24.18
C VAL A 129 -15.98 -15.91 22.90
N GLY A 130 -16.72 -15.01 22.24
CA GLY A 130 -16.31 -14.40 20.98
C GLY A 130 -16.56 -15.26 19.73
N ALA A 131 -17.19 -16.47 19.86
CA ALA A 131 -17.47 -17.33 18.70
C ALA A 131 -18.38 -16.65 17.66
N GLU A 132 -19.33 -15.82 18.10
CA GLU A 132 -20.24 -15.05 17.25
C GLU A 132 -19.66 -13.73 16.73
N ALA A 133 -18.44 -13.36 17.15
CA ALA A 133 -17.81 -12.14 16.69
C ALA A 133 -17.64 -12.14 15.16
N THR A 134 -18.10 -11.13 14.48
CA THR A 134 -17.97 -10.99 13.03
C THR A 134 -16.79 -10.12 12.61
N THR A 135 -16.34 -9.25 13.54
CA THR A 135 -15.22 -8.32 13.31
C THR A 135 -14.03 -8.64 14.20
N LEU A 136 -12.88 -8.15 13.80
CA LEU A 136 -11.64 -8.24 14.59
C LEU A 136 -11.81 -7.56 15.95
N GLY A 137 -12.45 -6.37 15.97
CA GLY A 137 -12.66 -5.61 17.19
C GLY A 137 -13.52 -6.37 18.21
N ASP A 138 -14.65 -6.92 17.77
CA ASP A 138 -15.56 -7.67 18.65
C ASP A 138 -14.86 -8.90 19.24
N LEU A 139 -14.09 -9.63 18.44
CA LEU A 139 -13.35 -10.81 18.89
C LEU A 139 -12.31 -10.46 19.95
N VAL A 140 -11.48 -9.46 19.68
CA VAL A 140 -10.41 -9.05 20.61
C VAL A 140 -11.01 -8.48 21.89
N LEU A 141 -12.06 -7.65 21.79
CA LEU A 141 -12.75 -7.10 22.96
C LEU A 141 -13.31 -8.21 23.87
N ALA A 142 -14.00 -9.19 23.28
CA ALA A 142 -14.59 -10.31 24.03
C ALA A 142 -13.53 -11.16 24.73
N ARG A 143 -12.41 -11.47 24.05
CA ARG A 143 -11.38 -12.39 24.55
C ARG A 143 -10.29 -11.71 25.40
N MET A 144 -9.80 -10.53 24.98
CA MET A 144 -8.62 -9.88 25.57
C MET A 144 -8.91 -8.54 26.24
N GLY A 145 -10.10 -7.97 26.00
CA GLY A 145 -10.55 -6.72 26.61
C GLY A 145 -10.11 -5.46 25.87
N GLU A 146 -10.59 -4.32 26.39
CA GLU A 146 -10.43 -2.99 25.78
C GLU A 146 -8.96 -2.55 25.69
N GLY A 147 -8.16 -2.81 26.75
CA GLY A 147 -6.75 -2.41 26.77
C GLY A 147 -5.93 -3.06 25.65
N ALA A 148 -6.10 -4.36 25.42
CA ALA A 148 -5.43 -5.06 24.32
C ALA A 148 -5.92 -4.56 22.96
N LEU A 149 -7.24 -4.36 22.81
CA LEU A 149 -7.82 -3.81 21.57
C LEU A 149 -7.23 -2.44 21.24
N ARG A 150 -7.25 -1.51 22.19
CA ARG A 150 -6.77 -0.14 22.01
C ARG A 150 -5.26 -0.07 21.77
N THR A 151 -4.49 -0.80 22.60
CA THR A 151 -3.03 -0.64 22.66
C THR A 151 -2.30 -1.46 21.59
N LEU A 152 -2.75 -2.67 21.29
CA LEU A 152 -2.04 -3.59 20.41
C LEU A 152 -2.65 -3.68 19.00
N VAL A 153 -3.98 -3.77 18.91
CA VAL A 153 -4.68 -4.09 17.65
C VAL A 153 -5.09 -2.84 16.87
N THR A 154 -5.63 -1.82 17.54
CA THR A 154 -6.10 -0.59 16.88
C THR A 154 -4.98 0.14 16.11
N PRO A 155 -3.74 0.27 16.62
CA PRO A 155 -2.66 0.88 15.86
C PRO A 155 -2.37 0.18 14.54
N VAL A 156 -2.43 -1.15 14.53
CA VAL A 156 -2.23 -1.97 13.31
C VAL A 156 -3.39 -1.80 12.34
N ALA A 157 -4.62 -1.85 12.82
CA ALA A 157 -5.82 -1.68 12.00
C ALA A 157 -5.85 -0.30 11.33
N ARG A 158 -5.57 0.76 12.07
CA ARG A 158 -5.54 2.15 11.56
C ARG A 158 -4.32 2.41 10.68
N GLY A 159 -3.14 2.00 11.13
CA GLY A 159 -1.87 2.34 10.47
C GLY A 159 -1.64 1.56 9.18
N VAL A 160 -2.03 0.28 9.14
CA VAL A 160 -1.81 -0.58 7.97
C VAL A 160 -3.01 -0.61 7.03
N TYR A 161 -4.23 -0.63 7.58
CA TYR A 161 -5.45 -0.84 6.79
C TYR A 161 -6.34 0.39 6.68
N SER A 162 -6.05 1.46 7.42
CA SER A 162 -6.88 2.68 7.53
C SER A 162 -8.33 2.36 7.92
N LEU A 163 -8.51 1.39 8.81
CA LEU A 163 -9.80 0.91 9.28
C LEU A 163 -9.82 0.81 10.81
N GLU A 164 -11.02 0.97 11.38
CA GLU A 164 -11.25 0.63 12.77
C GLU A 164 -11.40 -0.90 12.90
N PRO A 165 -10.89 -1.53 13.99
CA PRO A 165 -11.02 -2.98 14.20
C PRO A 165 -12.45 -3.50 14.15
N GLY A 166 -13.43 -2.73 14.63
CA GLY A 166 -14.86 -3.04 14.54
C GLY A 166 -15.43 -2.99 13.11
N ARG A 167 -14.67 -2.53 12.12
CA ARG A 167 -15.02 -2.53 10.69
C ARG A 167 -14.18 -3.52 9.87
N MET A 168 -13.44 -4.41 10.52
CA MET A 168 -12.60 -5.42 9.88
C MET A 168 -13.23 -6.80 9.99
N PRO A 169 -13.97 -7.29 8.96
CA PRO A 169 -14.57 -8.62 8.99
C PRO A 169 -13.49 -9.72 9.12
N LEU A 170 -13.65 -10.62 10.10
CA LEU A 170 -12.69 -11.71 10.37
C LEU A 170 -12.41 -12.56 9.14
N ALA A 171 -13.46 -12.93 8.38
CA ALA A 171 -13.32 -13.76 7.20
C ALA A 171 -12.37 -13.15 6.14
N SER A 172 -12.31 -11.82 6.05
CA SER A 172 -11.48 -11.12 5.08
C SER A 172 -10.06 -10.84 5.58
N PHE A 173 -9.93 -10.45 6.87
CA PHE A 173 -8.65 -9.97 7.42
C PHE A 173 -7.86 -11.05 8.17
N ALA A 174 -8.57 -12.00 8.80
CA ALA A 174 -7.97 -13.11 9.55
C ALA A 174 -8.65 -14.45 9.19
N PRO A 175 -8.60 -14.89 7.90
CA PRO A 175 -9.24 -16.14 7.49
C PRO A 175 -8.65 -17.32 8.27
N GLY A 176 -9.53 -18.22 8.72
CA GLY A 176 -9.16 -19.38 9.53
C GLY A 176 -8.99 -19.11 11.03
N LEU A 177 -9.01 -17.84 11.48
CA LEU A 177 -8.85 -17.53 12.91
C LEU A 177 -10.03 -18.02 13.76
N ARG A 178 -11.25 -17.95 13.24
CA ARG A 178 -12.45 -18.45 13.94
C ARG A 178 -12.40 -19.96 14.10
N GLU A 179 -12.07 -20.69 13.06
CA GLU A 179 -11.93 -22.14 13.07
C GLU A 179 -10.78 -22.58 14.01
N ALA A 180 -9.69 -21.81 14.01
CA ALA A 180 -8.59 -22.02 14.95
C ALA A 180 -9.04 -21.76 16.40
N LEU A 181 -9.78 -20.71 16.68
CA LEU A 181 -10.32 -20.45 18.02
C LEU A 181 -11.21 -21.58 18.52
N ALA A 182 -12.12 -22.08 17.67
CA ALA A 182 -12.99 -23.20 18.03
C ALA A 182 -12.18 -24.48 18.34
N ARG A 183 -11.06 -24.71 17.66
CA ARG A 183 -10.21 -25.87 17.88
C ARG A 183 -9.27 -25.72 19.08
N GLU A 184 -8.64 -24.54 19.24
CA GLU A 184 -7.61 -24.29 20.24
C GLU A 184 -8.19 -23.80 21.58
N GLY A 185 -9.43 -23.31 21.61
CA GLY A 185 -10.14 -22.84 22.80
C GLY A 185 -9.68 -21.46 23.32
N SER A 186 -8.59 -20.89 22.79
CA SER A 186 -7.99 -19.63 23.20
C SER A 186 -7.58 -18.81 22.00
N LEU A 187 -7.75 -17.48 22.04
CA LEU A 187 -7.36 -16.60 20.95
C LEU A 187 -5.83 -16.54 20.80
N LEU A 188 -5.07 -16.53 21.90
CA LEU A 188 -3.62 -16.63 21.86
C LEU A 188 -3.16 -17.88 21.12
N ARG A 189 -3.71 -19.05 21.46
CA ARG A 189 -3.38 -20.32 20.79
C ARG A 189 -3.85 -20.36 19.35
N ALA A 190 -5.03 -19.83 19.07
CA ALA A 190 -5.56 -19.73 17.71
C ALA A 190 -4.65 -18.86 16.82
N VAL A 191 -4.19 -17.72 17.32
CA VAL A 191 -3.23 -16.86 16.63
C VAL A 191 -1.90 -17.59 16.41
N ALA A 192 -1.39 -18.29 17.43
CA ALA A 192 -0.17 -19.12 17.30
C ALA A 192 -0.32 -20.20 16.21
N ALA A 193 -1.51 -20.80 16.07
CA ALA A 193 -1.81 -21.83 15.07
C ALA A 193 -1.93 -21.30 13.64
N VAL A 194 -2.45 -20.07 13.46
CA VAL A 194 -2.65 -19.49 12.11
C VAL A 194 -1.50 -18.61 11.64
N ARG A 195 -0.66 -18.10 12.57
CA ARG A 195 0.50 -17.31 12.19
C ARG A 195 1.50 -18.15 11.40
N ARG A 196 2.18 -17.50 10.45
CA ARG A 196 3.26 -18.11 9.67
C ARG A 196 4.59 -17.48 10.08
N PRO A 197 5.32 -18.04 11.05
CA PRO A 197 6.59 -17.50 11.48
C PRO A 197 7.56 -17.34 10.31
N GLY A 198 8.24 -16.19 10.22
CA GLY A 198 9.20 -15.90 9.15
C GLY A 198 8.60 -15.60 7.78
N ALA A 199 7.28 -15.73 7.58
CA ALA A 199 6.64 -15.30 6.34
C ALA A 199 6.40 -13.78 6.38
N ALA A 200 7.04 -13.06 5.47
CA ALA A 200 6.78 -11.64 5.31
C ALA A 200 5.35 -11.40 4.80
N ALA A 201 4.65 -10.43 5.39
CA ALA A 201 3.33 -10.00 4.89
C ALA A 201 3.44 -9.14 3.64
N VAL A 202 4.58 -8.49 3.45
CA VAL A 202 4.88 -7.60 2.31
C VAL A 202 6.27 -7.89 1.78
N GLU A 203 6.47 -7.54 0.51
CA GLU A 203 7.76 -7.59 -0.18
C GLU A 203 7.96 -6.36 -1.06
N GLN A 204 9.18 -6.19 -1.53
CA GLN A 204 9.58 -5.11 -2.43
C GLN A 204 10.57 -5.66 -3.47
N PRO A 205 10.54 -5.23 -4.74
CA PRO A 205 11.65 -5.42 -5.65
C PRO A 205 12.93 -4.79 -5.06
N VAL A 206 14.04 -5.50 -5.13
CA VAL A 206 15.34 -4.95 -4.68
C VAL A 206 15.65 -3.69 -5.50
N GLY A 207 15.88 -2.59 -4.79
CA GLY A 207 16.09 -1.27 -5.41
C GLY A 207 14.85 -0.38 -5.45
N GLY A 208 13.70 -0.82 -4.88
CA GLY A 208 12.45 -0.04 -4.75
C GLY A 208 11.32 -0.49 -5.68
N MET A 209 10.09 -0.12 -5.33
CA MET A 209 8.89 -0.42 -6.13
C MET A 209 8.95 0.17 -7.54
N PHE A 210 9.61 1.31 -7.73
CA PHE A 210 9.78 1.93 -9.04
C PHE A 210 10.55 1.05 -10.04
N ARG A 211 11.35 0.07 -9.59
CA ARG A 211 11.98 -0.93 -10.46
C ARG A 211 10.97 -1.78 -11.22
N LEU A 212 9.80 -2.01 -10.63
CA LEU A 212 8.70 -2.71 -11.30
C LEU A 212 8.18 -1.90 -12.50
N ILE A 213 8.11 -0.58 -12.35
CA ILE A 213 7.69 0.34 -13.42
C ILE A 213 8.71 0.33 -14.56
N ASP A 214 10.00 0.47 -14.23
CA ASP A 214 11.09 0.46 -15.21
C ASP A 214 11.10 -0.86 -16.01
N ALA A 215 10.97 -1.99 -15.31
CA ALA A 215 10.99 -3.30 -15.96
C ALA A 215 9.76 -3.52 -16.85
N LEU A 216 8.57 -3.11 -16.42
CA LEU A 216 7.36 -3.18 -17.25
C LEU A 216 7.50 -2.35 -18.52
N ALA A 217 7.98 -1.10 -18.41
CA ALA A 217 8.21 -0.22 -19.55
C ALA A 217 9.22 -0.83 -20.55
N ALA A 218 10.34 -1.34 -20.03
CA ALA A 218 11.36 -2.00 -20.86
C ALA A 218 10.81 -3.25 -21.58
N ARG A 219 9.95 -4.05 -20.90
CA ARG A 219 9.32 -5.22 -21.52
C ARG A 219 8.32 -4.85 -22.61
N ILE A 220 7.48 -3.82 -22.38
CA ILE A 220 6.52 -3.34 -23.38
C ILE A 220 7.28 -2.90 -24.64
N THR A 221 8.30 -2.07 -24.50
CA THR A 221 9.11 -1.59 -25.64
C THR A 221 9.89 -2.72 -26.31
N GLY A 222 10.45 -3.65 -25.54
CA GLY A 222 11.14 -4.83 -26.05
C GLY A 222 10.25 -5.79 -26.84
N LEU A 223 8.94 -5.78 -26.60
CA LEU A 223 7.91 -6.50 -27.38
C LEU A 223 7.36 -5.69 -28.56
N GLY A 224 7.95 -4.53 -28.88
CA GLY A 224 7.52 -3.66 -29.98
C GLY A 224 6.35 -2.72 -29.64
N GLY A 225 5.99 -2.59 -28.36
CA GLY A 225 5.04 -1.59 -27.90
C GLY A 225 5.64 -0.19 -27.85
N GLU A 226 4.80 0.81 -27.90
CA GLU A 226 5.17 2.22 -27.81
C GLU A 226 4.66 2.82 -26.50
N ILE A 227 5.48 3.67 -25.86
CA ILE A 227 5.10 4.43 -24.68
C ILE A 227 5.31 5.90 -24.97
N ARG A 228 4.28 6.72 -24.78
CA ARG A 228 4.30 8.16 -24.99
C ARG A 228 3.96 8.86 -23.68
N CYS A 229 4.96 9.49 -23.07
CA CYS A 229 4.74 10.45 -21.99
C CYS A 229 4.35 11.82 -22.55
N THR A 230 3.87 12.74 -21.69
CA THR A 230 3.42 14.07 -22.06
C THR A 230 2.34 14.03 -23.17
N SER A 231 1.50 13.01 -23.14
CA SER A 231 0.48 12.72 -24.15
C SER A 231 -0.91 12.54 -23.50
N PRO A 232 -1.48 13.62 -22.91
CA PRO A 232 -2.79 13.56 -22.30
C PRO A 232 -3.87 13.23 -23.33
N ALA A 233 -4.65 12.17 -23.07
CA ALA A 233 -5.84 11.86 -23.83
C ALA A 233 -6.98 12.78 -23.39
N VAL A 234 -7.58 13.52 -24.32
CA VAL A 234 -8.62 14.52 -24.04
C VAL A 234 -9.98 14.14 -24.62
N ASP A 235 -10.01 13.26 -25.60
CA ASP A 235 -11.24 12.80 -26.25
C ASP A 235 -11.07 11.38 -26.77
N VAL A 236 -12.19 10.67 -26.93
CA VAL A 236 -12.24 9.35 -27.57
C VAL A 236 -13.54 9.20 -28.33
N HIS A 237 -13.48 8.60 -29.51
CA HIS A 237 -14.66 8.27 -30.30
C HIS A 237 -14.48 6.93 -31.04
N ARG A 238 -15.59 6.38 -31.51
CA ARG A 238 -15.58 5.19 -32.37
C ARG A 238 -14.93 5.49 -33.71
N ALA A 239 -14.04 4.62 -34.17
CA ALA A 239 -13.39 4.73 -35.47
C ALA A 239 -13.32 3.35 -36.13
N GLY A 240 -14.27 3.10 -37.07
CA GLY A 240 -14.45 1.76 -37.65
C GLY A 240 -14.86 0.75 -36.59
N THR A 241 -14.11 -0.36 -36.44
CA THR A 241 -14.34 -1.40 -35.45
C THR A 241 -13.65 -1.12 -34.11
N GLY A 242 -12.90 -0.01 -34.00
CA GLY A 242 -12.11 0.33 -32.83
C GLY A 242 -12.38 1.75 -32.33
N PHE A 243 -11.33 2.38 -31.84
CA PHE A 243 -11.34 3.69 -31.19
C PHE A 243 -10.26 4.60 -31.77
N ALA A 244 -10.54 5.90 -31.78
CA ALA A 244 -9.54 6.95 -31.96
C ALA A 244 -9.50 7.81 -30.69
N VAL A 245 -8.32 7.92 -30.11
CA VAL A 245 -8.04 8.73 -28.92
C VAL A 245 -7.34 10.00 -29.37
N SER A 246 -7.93 11.14 -29.08
CA SER A 246 -7.37 12.47 -29.37
C SER A 246 -6.47 12.92 -28.22
N LEU A 247 -5.32 13.49 -28.56
CA LEU A 247 -4.35 14.01 -27.60
C LEU A 247 -4.46 15.53 -27.49
N GLN A 248 -4.01 16.07 -26.37
CA GLN A 248 -4.02 17.50 -26.10
C GLN A 248 -3.20 18.34 -27.13
N ASP A 249 -2.17 17.75 -27.71
CA ASP A 249 -1.32 18.39 -28.76
C ASP A 249 -1.96 18.39 -30.15
N GLY A 250 -3.19 17.89 -30.28
CA GLY A 250 -3.91 17.74 -31.54
C GLY A 250 -3.61 16.43 -32.27
N GLY A 251 -2.72 15.59 -31.77
CA GLY A 251 -2.44 14.26 -32.29
C GLY A 251 -3.60 13.28 -32.04
N SER A 252 -3.55 12.13 -32.69
CA SER A 252 -4.53 11.05 -32.49
C SER A 252 -3.87 9.69 -32.58
N VAL A 253 -4.31 8.75 -31.73
CA VAL A 253 -3.87 7.35 -31.73
C VAL A 253 -5.07 6.44 -31.93
N ARG A 254 -4.97 5.47 -32.84
CA ARG A 254 -6.05 4.53 -33.15
C ARG A 254 -5.71 3.13 -32.63
N GLY A 255 -6.71 2.43 -32.11
CA GLY A 255 -6.62 1.04 -31.72
C GLY A 255 -7.96 0.33 -31.82
N GLU A 256 -7.91 -0.97 -32.03
CA GLU A 256 -9.11 -1.82 -32.02
C GLU A 256 -9.59 -2.06 -30.58
N ARG A 257 -8.68 -1.96 -29.61
CA ARG A 257 -8.98 -2.11 -28.19
C ARG A 257 -8.54 -0.86 -27.41
N LEU A 258 -9.36 -0.47 -26.44
CA LEU A 258 -9.11 0.66 -25.56
C LEU A 258 -9.11 0.20 -24.10
N VAL A 259 -8.06 0.55 -23.37
CA VAL A 259 -7.93 0.33 -21.92
C VAL A 259 -7.78 1.69 -21.24
N LEU A 260 -8.67 2.00 -20.31
CA LEU A 260 -8.60 3.19 -19.48
C LEU A 260 -7.97 2.80 -18.12
N ALA A 261 -6.76 3.31 -17.87
CA ALA A 261 -5.94 3.00 -16.70
C ALA A 261 -5.51 4.24 -15.90
N GLY A 262 -6.09 5.39 -16.22
CA GLY A 262 -5.88 6.67 -15.53
C GLY A 262 -6.72 6.80 -14.25
N PRO A 263 -6.66 7.96 -13.57
CA PRO A 263 -7.54 8.30 -12.45
C PRO A 263 -9.02 8.21 -12.83
N SER A 264 -9.89 8.00 -11.83
CA SER A 264 -11.34 7.81 -12.08
C SER A 264 -11.97 8.98 -12.83
N ALA A 265 -11.58 10.23 -12.53
CA ALA A 265 -12.08 11.41 -13.22
C ALA A 265 -11.75 11.39 -14.72
N SER A 266 -10.51 11.04 -15.08
CA SER A 266 -10.09 10.92 -16.47
C SER A 266 -10.81 9.76 -17.18
N ALA A 267 -10.89 8.59 -16.54
CA ALA A 267 -11.55 7.42 -17.12
C ALA A 267 -13.05 7.66 -17.35
N CYS A 268 -13.77 8.21 -16.36
CA CYS A 268 -15.18 8.55 -16.47
C CYS A 268 -15.41 9.63 -17.52
N GLY A 269 -14.54 10.66 -17.59
CA GLY A 269 -14.61 11.71 -18.62
C GLY A 269 -14.49 11.16 -20.04
N LEU A 270 -13.60 10.19 -20.27
CA LEU A 270 -13.46 9.52 -21.56
C LEU A 270 -14.63 8.57 -21.85
N LEU A 271 -15.14 7.85 -20.85
CA LEU A 271 -16.34 7.02 -21.00
C LEU A 271 -17.58 7.84 -21.38
N ALA A 272 -17.72 9.04 -20.82
CA ALA A 272 -18.82 9.95 -21.17
C ALA A 272 -18.82 10.35 -22.65
N LYS A 273 -17.62 10.44 -23.29
CA LYS A 273 -17.49 10.66 -24.75
C LYS A 273 -18.03 9.50 -25.59
N LEU A 274 -18.11 8.31 -24.99
CA LEU A 274 -18.67 7.11 -25.60
C LEU A 274 -20.13 6.85 -25.20
N GLY A 275 -20.76 7.80 -24.48
CA GLY A 275 -22.16 7.72 -24.05
C GLY A 275 -22.36 6.95 -22.71
N VAL A 276 -21.30 6.74 -21.93
CA VAL A 276 -21.37 6.10 -20.61
C VAL A 276 -21.08 7.14 -19.53
N ASP A 277 -22.11 7.64 -18.89
CA ASP A 277 -22.01 8.68 -17.85
C ASP A 277 -21.89 8.03 -16.47
N LEU A 278 -20.70 8.10 -15.89
CA LEU A 278 -20.35 7.57 -14.57
C LEU A 278 -19.71 8.68 -13.73
N ALA A 279 -20.10 8.75 -12.46
CA ALA A 279 -19.51 9.70 -11.53
C ALA A 279 -18.08 9.29 -11.15
N PRO A 280 -17.09 10.20 -11.11
CA PRO A 280 -15.77 9.90 -10.58
C PRO A 280 -15.84 9.45 -9.13
N THR A 281 -14.97 8.50 -8.74
CA THR A 281 -14.87 8.08 -7.35
C THR A 281 -14.19 9.16 -6.50
N PRO A 282 -14.58 9.29 -5.22
CA PRO A 282 -13.88 10.19 -4.29
C PRO A 282 -12.40 9.84 -4.16
N THR A 283 -11.59 10.87 -3.97
CA THR A 283 -10.16 10.75 -3.68
C THR A 283 -9.85 11.46 -2.37
N GLN A 284 -8.70 11.13 -1.79
CA GLN A 284 -8.18 11.79 -0.60
C GLN A 284 -6.67 12.02 -0.76
N PRO A 285 -6.11 13.09 -0.19
CA PRO A 285 -4.68 13.30 -0.25
C PRO A 285 -3.90 12.35 0.67
N ALA A 286 -2.62 12.15 0.37
CA ALA A 286 -1.68 11.45 1.23
C ALA A 286 -0.37 12.24 1.27
N HIS A 287 0.10 12.55 2.48
CA HIS A 287 1.28 13.36 2.71
C HIS A 287 2.37 12.55 3.39
N LEU A 288 3.58 12.68 2.88
CA LEU A 288 4.76 11.98 3.34
C LEU A 288 5.92 12.98 3.49
N ALA A 289 6.82 12.69 4.42
CA ALA A 289 8.13 13.30 4.46
C ALA A 289 9.20 12.21 4.44
N VAL A 290 10.27 12.43 3.70
CA VAL A 290 11.43 11.54 3.67
C VAL A 290 12.65 12.33 4.10
N LEU A 291 13.36 11.81 5.09
CA LEU A 291 14.59 12.38 5.63
C LEU A 291 15.76 11.42 5.41
N GLY A 292 16.85 11.93 4.89
CA GLY A 292 18.17 11.36 5.04
C GLY A 292 18.78 11.90 6.34
N LEU A 293 19.28 11.04 7.20
CA LEU A 293 19.80 11.39 8.52
C LEU A 293 21.20 10.78 8.73
N ASN A 294 22.10 11.55 9.35
CA ASN A 294 23.40 11.08 9.80
C ASN A 294 23.55 11.37 11.30
N HIS A 295 23.15 10.42 12.14
CA HIS A 295 23.29 10.53 13.59
C HIS A 295 23.73 9.19 14.16
N PRO A 296 24.76 9.11 15.05
CA PRO A 296 25.31 7.84 15.54
C PRO A 296 24.31 6.97 16.27
N GLY A 297 23.29 7.55 16.93
CA GLY A 297 22.23 6.81 17.61
C GLY A 297 21.35 5.97 16.68
N LEU A 298 21.34 6.22 15.38
CA LEU A 298 20.57 5.45 14.41
C LEU A 298 21.16 4.05 14.19
N ALA A 299 22.46 3.86 14.46
CA ALA A 299 23.12 2.56 14.35
C ALA A 299 22.55 1.50 15.32
N ALA A 300 21.89 1.92 16.40
CA ALA A 300 21.20 1.04 17.34
C ALA A 300 19.81 0.58 16.84
N GLU A 301 19.35 1.07 15.69
CA GLU A 301 18.05 0.76 15.09
C GLU A 301 16.87 0.92 16.10
N PRO A 302 16.72 2.09 16.74
CA PRO A 302 15.92 2.28 17.96
C PRO A 302 14.42 1.91 17.82
N VAL A 303 13.92 1.81 16.60
CA VAL A 303 12.53 1.42 16.28
C VAL A 303 12.48 0.29 15.26
N GLY A 304 13.55 -0.45 15.07
CA GLY A 304 13.65 -1.51 14.07
C GLY A 304 13.25 -1.04 12.68
N SER A 305 12.32 -1.73 12.03
CA SER A 305 11.82 -1.34 10.69
C SER A 305 10.93 -0.10 10.68
N GLY A 306 10.54 0.43 11.82
CA GLY A 306 9.68 1.60 11.97
C GLY A 306 8.61 1.43 13.03
N LEU A 307 7.66 2.35 13.08
CA LEU A 307 6.59 2.34 14.06
C LEU A 307 5.27 2.88 13.51
N LEU A 308 4.20 2.47 14.20
CA LEU A 308 2.86 3.04 14.09
C LEU A 308 2.56 3.87 15.33
N VAL A 309 1.86 4.98 15.18
CA VAL A 309 1.40 5.79 16.31
C VAL A 309 0.13 5.14 16.88
N GLY A 310 0.24 4.61 18.09
CA GLY A 310 -0.87 3.99 18.81
C GLY A 310 -1.78 5.01 19.46
N GLU A 311 -1.18 5.98 20.13
CA GLU A 311 -1.89 7.10 20.76
C GLU A 311 -1.16 8.39 20.37
N ARG A 312 -1.90 9.40 19.99
CA ARG A 312 -1.37 10.69 19.57
C ARG A 312 -1.63 11.73 20.65
N ASP A 313 -0.65 12.56 20.87
CA ASP A 313 -0.78 13.85 21.57
C ASP A 313 -0.38 15.00 20.63
N ASP A 314 -0.46 16.23 21.10
CA ASP A 314 -0.10 17.42 20.32
C ASP A 314 1.41 17.55 20.03
N SER A 315 2.20 16.61 20.51
CA SER A 315 3.66 16.64 20.34
C SER A 315 4.15 16.05 19.02
N VAL A 316 3.28 15.33 18.29
CA VAL A 316 3.60 14.69 17.01
C VAL A 316 2.48 14.86 15.99
N HIS A 317 2.83 15.10 14.74
CA HIS A 317 1.90 15.23 13.63
C HIS A 317 1.82 13.95 12.79
N ALA A 318 2.95 13.26 12.63
CA ALA A 318 3.00 12.04 11.84
C ALA A 318 2.20 10.90 12.50
N LYS A 319 1.65 10.01 11.66
CA LYS A 319 0.89 8.80 12.07
C LYS A 319 1.71 7.52 12.02
N ALA A 320 2.87 7.55 11.38
CA ALA A 320 3.81 6.42 11.29
C ALA A 320 5.19 6.90 10.86
N LEU A 321 6.22 6.14 11.22
CA LEU A 321 7.57 6.26 10.70
C LEU A 321 8.05 4.90 10.20
N THR A 322 8.59 4.85 8.99
CA THR A 322 9.37 3.71 8.49
C THR A 322 10.86 4.07 8.59
N HIS A 323 11.65 3.25 9.27
CA HIS A 323 13.11 3.30 9.18
C HIS A 323 13.51 2.55 7.89
N TYR A 324 13.47 3.27 6.79
CA TYR A 324 13.50 2.71 5.43
C TYR A 324 14.78 1.92 5.17
N SER A 325 15.93 2.42 5.60
CA SER A 325 17.23 1.77 5.40
C SER A 325 17.45 0.54 6.29
N VAL A 326 16.75 0.42 7.42
CA VAL A 326 16.69 -0.82 8.21
C VAL A 326 15.77 -1.83 7.55
N LYS A 327 14.57 -1.39 7.19
CA LYS A 327 13.56 -2.24 6.55
C LYS A 327 14.02 -2.79 5.21
N TRP A 328 14.75 -1.97 4.44
CA TRP A 328 15.25 -2.26 3.11
C TRP A 328 16.76 -1.99 3.01
N PRO A 329 17.64 -2.94 3.43
CA PRO A 329 19.09 -2.73 3.55
C PRO A 329 19.80 -2.33 2.26
N TRP A 330 19.23 -2.61 1.09
CA TRP A 330 19.77 -2.18 -0.19
C TRP A 330 19.87 -0.64 -0.31
N SER A 331 19.06 0.10 0.45
CA SER A 331 19.05 1.57 0.46
C SER A 331 20.06 2.20 1.43
N ARG A 332 20.66 1.40 2.32
CA ARG A 332 21.63 1.89 3.32
C ARG A 332 22.92 2.38 2.66
N ARG A 333 23.43 3.49 3.15
CA ARG A 333 24.73 4.05 2.77
C ARG A 333 25.54 4.40 4.01
N PRO A 334 26.89 4.34 3.96
CA PRO A 334 27.72 4.79 5.08
C PRO A 334 27.43 6.26 5.44
N GLY A 335 27.17 6.51 6.74
CA GLY A 335 26.85 7.85 7.24
C GLY A 335 25.48 8.38 6.84
N GLN A 336 24.56 7.52 6.35
CA GLN A 336 23.22 7.95 6.00
C GLN A 336 22.21 6.84 6.28
N GLU A 337 21.22 7.18 7.06
CA GLU A 337 19.99 6.39 7.25
C GLU A 337 18.80 7.15 6.66
N ILE A 338 17.83 6.43 6.13
CA ILE A 338 16.63 7.03 5.54
C ILE A 338 15.43 6.67 6.41
N VAL A 339 14.69 7.69 6.81
CA VAL A 339 13.41 7.53 7.48
C VAL A 339 12.31 8.19 6.68
N ARG A 340 11.12 7.60 6.74
CA ARG A 340 9.95 8.04 6.01
C ARG A 340 8.78 8.17 6.96
N LEU A 341 8.16 9.34 7.01
CA LEU A 341 7.04 9.64 7.88
C LEU A 341 5.76 9.78 7.05
N SER A 342 4.65 9.29 7.58
CA SER A 342 3.32 9.43 6.99
C SER A 342 2.48 10.37 7.83
N TYR A 343 1.72 11.26 7.19
CA TYR A 343 0.92 12.28 7.85
C TYR A 343 -0.57 12.10 7.60
N PRO A 344 -1.43 12.71 8.44
CA PRO A 344 -2.85 12.83 8.15
C PRO A 344 -3.10 13.58 6.83
N GLU A 345 -4.24 13.33 6.23
CA GLU A 345 -4.69 13.96 4.98
C GLU A 345 -4.76 15.50 5.04
N THR A 346 -4.95 16.03 6.24
CA THR A 346 -5.08 17.47 6.50
C THR A 346 -3.75 18.16 6.86
N TYR A 347 -2.63 17.42 6.84
CA TYR A 347 -1.34 17.94 7.32
C TYR A 347 -0.23 17.76 6.30
N ILE A 348 0.23 18.87 5.72
CA ILE A 348 1.39 18.90 4.81
C ILE A 348 2.64 19.22 5.66
N PRO A 349 3.57 18.26 5.80
CA PRO A 349 4.73 18.43 6.66
C PRO A 349 5.78 19.38 6.08
N SER A 350 6.33 20.25 6.92
CA SER A 350 7.58 20.94 6.64
C SER A 350 8.79 20.07 7.02
N ARG A 351 9.99 20.52 6.63
CA ARG A 351 11.24 19.88 7.07
C ARG A 351 11.39 19.91 8.59
N ALA A 352 11.01 21.01 9.23
CA ALA A 352 11.08 21.15 10.68
C ALA A 352 10.14 20.19 11.40
N ASP A 353 8.89 20.04 10.91
CA ASP A 353 7.93 19.10 11.47
C ASP A 353 8.43 17.65 11.34
N ALA A 354 8.94 17.30 10.16
CA ALA A 354 9.44 15.96 9.92
C ALA A 354 10.64 15.61 10.80
N LEU A 355 11.55 16.57 11.02
CA LEU A 355 12.70 16.38 11.90
C LEU A 355 12.27 16.26 13.37
N ALA A 356 11.33 17.11 13.82
CA ALA A 356 10.80 17.06 15.18
C ALA A 356 10.10 15.73 15.48
N ASP A 357 9.22 15.29 14.56
CA ASP A 357 8.53 14.00 14.70
C ASP A 357 9.53 12.83 14.68
N ALA A 358 10.52 12.85 13.78
CA ALA A 358 11.56 11.83 13.72
C ALA A 358 12.39 11.78 15.01
N ALA A 359 12.80 12.93 15.54
CA ALA A 359 13.55 13.02 16.79
C ALA A 359 12.78 12.40 17.96
N ARG A 360 11.48 12.67 18.03
CA ARG A 360 10.61 12.14 19.09
C ARG A 360 10.36 10.64 18.94
N PHE A 361 10.05 10.17 17.75
CA PHE A 361 9.83 8.75 17.47
C PHE A 361 11.08 7.89 17.69
N LEU A 362 12.22 8.37 17.23
CA LEU A 362 13.50 7.69 17.38
C LEU A 362 14.12 7.89 18.77
N ARG A 363 13.58 8.83 19.59
CA ARG A 363 14.11 9.21 20.91
C ARG A 363 15.58 9.65 20.83
N LEU A 364 15.91 10.39 19.77
CA LEU A 364 17.26 10.91 19.51
C LEU A 364 17.23 12.44 19.44
N PRO A 365 18.27 13.13 19.93
CA PRO A 365 18.36 14.59 19.89
C PRO A 365 18.78 15.07 18.48
N LEU A 366 17.95 14.78 17.48
CA LEU A 366 18.22 15.15 16.09
C LEU A 366 18.17 16.67 15.90
N THR A 367 19.07 17.18 15.09
CA THR A 367 19.20 18.58 14.73
C THR A 367 19.23 18.76 13.20
N ASP A 368 19.12 19.98 12.71
CA ASP A 368 19.28 20.29 11.28
C ASP A 368 20.65 19.85 10.72
N GLY A 369 21.68 19.81 11.56
CA GLY A 369 23.01 19.33 11.18
C GLY A 369 23.08 17.84 10.86
N ASP A 370 22.10 17.05 11.35
CA ASP A 370 22.02 15.61 11.08
C ASP A 370 21.28 15.30 9.77
N VAL A 371 20.62 16.29 9.13
CA VAL A 371 19.81 16.09 7.93
C VAL A 371 20.69 16.15 6.68
N THR A 372 20.85 15.03 5.99
CA THR A 372 21.59 14.89 4.72
C THR A 372 20.71 15.06 3.49
N GLY A 373 19.40 14.98 3.64
CA GLY A 373 18.42 15.17 2.56
C GLY A 373 17.00 15.24 3.11
N PHE A 374 16.14 15.96 2.39
CA PHE A 374 14.72 16.08 2.74
C PHE A 374 13.85 16.20 1.49
N ALA A 375 12.70 15.55 1.52
CA ALA A 375 11.63 15.82 0.59
C ALA A 375 10.26 15.65 1.27
N ALA A 376 9.35 16.57 0.97
CA ALA A 376 7.92 16.40 1.21
C ALA A 376 7.25 15.91 -0.07
N VAL A 377 6.37 14.94 0.05
CA VAL A 377 5.62 14.35 -1.06
C VAL A 377 4.14 14.41 -0.75
N SER A 378 3.37 14.99 -1.68
CA SER A 378 1.91 15.01 -1.63
C SER A 378 1.34 14.28 -2.84
N TRP A 379 0.44 13.34 -2.58
CA TRP A 379 -0.37 12.65 -3.57
C TRP A 379 -1.81 13.14 -3.39
N GLU A 380 -2.27 14.02 -4.28
CA GLU A 380 -3.56 14.71 -4.09
C GLU A 380 -4.77 13.81 -4.37
N GLU A 381 -4.62 12.81 -5.23
CA GLU A 381 -5.72 12.01 -5.75
C GLU A 381 -5.56 10.50 -5.43
N MET A 382 -5.34 10.18 -4.15
CA MET A 382 -5.37 8.76 -3.73
C MET A 382 -6.81 8.24 -3.77
N PRO A 383 -7.12 7.19 -4.55
CA PRO A 383 -8.47 6.69 -4.65
C PRO A 383 -8.94 6.11 -3.32
N THR A 384 -10.20 6.35 -2.98
CA THR A 384 -10.85 5.68 -1.85
C THR A 384 -11.36 4.30 -2.25
N ARG A 385 -11.70 3.46 -1.26
CA ARG A 385 -12.20 2.11 -1.53
C ARG A 385 -13.61 2.18 -2.11
N MET A 386 -13.83 1.52 -3.25
CA MET A 386 -15.14 1.35 -3.88
C MET A 386 -15.85 0.10 -3.36
N GLU A 387 -17.16 0.16 -3.19
CA GLU A 387 -17.99 -1.00 -2.89
C GLU A 387 -18.10 -1.95 -4.09
N HIS A 388 -18.21 -3.26 -3.82
CA HIS A 388 -18.19 -4.27 -4.88
C HIS A 388 -19.34 -4.10 -5.90
N ALA A 389 -20.55 -3.81 -5.44
CA ALA A 389 -21.69 -3.62 -6.33
C ALA A 389 -21.49 -2.42 -7.28
N THR A 390 -20.96 -1.31 -6.77
CA THR A 390 -20.63 -0.13 -7.57
C THR A 390 -19.53 -0.46 -8.57
N ARG A 391 -18.49 -1.16 -8.16
CA ARG A 391 -17.40 -1.61 -9.02
C ARG A 391 -17.91 -2.45 -10.19
N ASP A 392 -18.75 -3.46 -9.91
CA ASP A 392 -19.27 -4.36 -10.94
C ASP A 392 -20.14 -3.59 -11.95
N PHE A 393 -20.96 -2.67 -11.48
CA PHE A 393 -21.72 -1.76 -12.34
C PHE A 393 -20.83 -0.93 -13.28
N TYR A 394 -19.72 -0.35 -12.78
CA TYR A 394 -18.79 0.43 -13.60
C TYR A 394 -18.09 -0.43 -14.66
N LEU A 395 -17.69 -1.64 -14.28
CA LEU A 395 -17.05 -2.59 -15.21
C LEU A 395 -18.01 -3.03 -16.31
N GLU A 396 -19.27 -3.34 -15.99
CA GLU A 396 -20.29 -3.72 -16.93
C GLU A 396 -20.63 -2.57 -17.90
N ALA A 397 -20.79 -1.35 -17.39
CA ALA A 397 -21.06 -0.18 -18.20
C ALA A 397 -19.93 0.11 -19.21
N ALA A 398 -18.67 0.03 -18.81
CA ALA A 398 -17.52 0.17 -19.68
C ALA A 398 -17.44 -0.96 -20.72
N ALA A 399 -17.65 -2.21 -20.29
CA ALA A 399 -17.68 -3.36 -21.18
C ALA A 399 -18.79 -3.28 -22.23
N GLY A 400 -19.96 -2.69 -21.91
CA GLY A 400 -21.04 -2.43 -22.82
C GLY A 400 -20.67 -1.55 -24.03
N VAL A 401 -19.63 -0.72 -23.87
CA VAL A 401 -19.04 0.06 -24.97
C VAL A 401 -17.67 -0.49 -25.41
N GLY A 402 -17.33 -1.73 -25.07
CA GLY A 402 -16.12 -2.42 -25.50
C GLY A 402 -14.82 -1.80 -24.97
N VAL A 403 -14.86 -1.16 -23.81
CA VAL A 403 -13.71 -0.53 -23.15
C VAL A 403 -13.35 -1.31 -21.89
N ASP A 404 -12.06 -1.60 -21.72
CA ASP A 404 -11.53 -2.14 -20.48
C ASP A 404 -11.18 -1.00 -19.51
N VAL A 405 -11.52 -1.17 -18.22
CA VAL A 405 -11.15 -0.24 -17.16
C VAL A 405 -10.33 -0.97 -16.11
N VAL A 406 -9.17 -0.42 -15.74
CA VAL A 406 -8.25 -0.97 -14.73
C VAL A 406 -7.68 0.16 -13.86
N GLY A 407 -7.25 -0.17 -12.65
CA GLY A 407 -6.57 0.80 -11.78
C GLY A 407 -7.02 0.76 -10.34
N ALA A 408 -6.30 1.50 -9.48
CA ALA A 408 -6.52 1.46 -8.04
C ALA A 408 -7.95 1.85 -7.62
N TRP A 409 -8.59 2.78 -8.32
CA TRP A 409 -9.95 3.23 -8.02
C TRP A 409 -11.04 2.18 -8.30
N ILE A 410 -10.78 1.24 -9.23
CA ILE A 410 -11.73 0.16 -9.60
C ILE A 410 -11.30 -1.20 -9.01
N ASP A 411 -10.01 -1.47 -8.88
CA ASP A 411 -9.48 -2.76 -8.45
C ASP A 411 -9.12 -2.80 -6.95
N GLY A 412 -9.04 -1.62 -6.31
CA GLY A 412 -8.62 -1.42 -4.93
C GLY A 412 -7.19 -0.90 -4.83
N ASN A 413 -6.88 -0.20 -3.72
CA ASN A 413 -5.66 0.58 -3.54
C ASN A 413 -4.38 -0.26 -3.36
N GLY A 414 -4.50 -1.56 -3.12
CA GLY A 414 -3.34 -2.44 -2.95
C GLY A 414 -2.69 -2.79 -4.29
N ILE A 415 -1.36 -2.76 -4.35
CA ILE A 415 -0.59 -3.13 -5.55
C ILE A 415 -1.01 -4.52 -6.08
N ALA A 416 -1.20 -5.50 -5.19
CA ALA A 416 -1.65 -6.85 -5.58
C ALA A 416 -3.03 -6.83 -6.25
N SER A 417 -3.96 -6.02 -5.76
CA SER A 417 -5.30 -5.86 -6.35
C SER A 417 -5.21 -5.22 -7.74
N VAL A 418 -4.39 -4.19 -7.90
CA VAL A 418 -4.16 -3.52 -9.19
C VAL A 418 -3.57 -4.50 -10.21
N VAL A 419 -2.53 -5.26 -9.84
CA VAL A 419 -1.91 -6.26 -10.74
C VAL A 419 -2.89 -7.35 -11.13
N ALA A 420 -3.67 -7.89 -10.16
CA ALA A 420 -4.68 -8.90 -10.43
C ALA A 420 -5.79 -8.37 -11.36
N GLY A 421 -6.29 -7.15 -11.08
CA GLY A 421 -7.33 -6.50 -11.87
C GLY A 421 -6.89 -6.23 -13.31
N SER A 422 -5.65 -5.78 -13.49
CA SER A 422 -5.11 -5.47 -14.82
C SER A 422 -4.94 -6.71 -15.73
N ARG A 423 -4.98 -7.91 -15.18
CA ARG A 423 -4.98 -9.17 -15.99
C ARG A 423 -6.31 -9.41 -16.74
N ARG A 424 -7.40 -8.68 -16.38
CA ARG A 424 -8.72 -8.82 -17.05
C ARG A 424 -8.69 -8.46 -18.54
N VAL A 425 -7.77 -7.58 -18.95
CA VAL A 425 -7.63 -7.15 -20.36
C VAL A 425 -7.32 -8.29 -21.34
N LEU A 426 -7.02 -9.50 -20.86
CA LEU A 426 -6.79 -10.67 -21.72
C LEU A 426 -8.08 -11.46 -22.02
N LYS A 427 -9.16 -11.17 -21.31
CA LYS A 427 -10.46 -11.83 -21.52
C LYS A 427 -11.26 -11.09 -22.58
#